data_9f979cd43b0d0e26302a34f3d22440f1
#
_entry.id   9f979cd43b0d0e26302a34f3d22440f1
#
_cell.length_a   1.000
_cell.length_b   1.000
_cell.length_c   1.000
_cell.angle_alpha   90.00
_cell.angle_beta   90.00
_cell.angle_gamma   90.00
#
_symmetry.space_group_name_H-M   'P 1'
#
loop_
_entity.id
_entity.type
_entity.pdbx_description
1 polymer ?
#
loop_
_entity_poly.entity_id
_entity_poly.type
_entity_poly.pdbx_seq_one_letter_code
_entity_poly.pdbx_strand_id
1 'polypeptide(L)'
;MISINTDEGECIVGRVRWLHFSDLHLGNDKATETRLMRRELPEYIAGLNRNFDYAFCTGDIKEWNGCYTDACVEYLKLICKAGMVPLTRLFIVPGNHDVKVTNSERKELIDKLTDWNSSYYTPAEGNISESDIRILKEGENDFINFIRKLLGTERAEMYTKPHFVVKTAQFNILHVDSTLTYGQGRNRDFVIGSGALLDALDECAPNKPTILLTHYSFDFLTQQERNEVEKLLESTDVQLWLAGHEHENLIRRQREKFWECQSGNLALQYGARSCFLTGELDLDTGERILEVHAWYEKKGWALYPFARTGSENDQIYPFALRLPGIKR
;
A
#
# COMPACT_ATOMS: atom_id res chain seq x y z
N MET A 1 -3.26 -23.93 5.17
CA MET A 1 -2.59 -22.93 6.04
C MET A 1 -1.14 -22.86 5.57
N ILE A 2 -0.81 -21.88 4.74
CA ILE A 2 0.56 -21.68 4.22
C ILE A 2 1.20 -20.62 5.12
N SER A 3 2.04 -21.05 6.05
CA SER A 3 2.85 -20.15 6.87
C SER A 3 4.16 -19.91 6.12
N ILE A 4 4.30 -18.75 5.52
CA ILE A 4 5.61 -18.31 5.03
C ILE A 4 6.42 -17.91 6.25
N ASN A 5 7.34 -18.75 6.65
CA ASN A 5 8.33 -18.43 7.67
C ASN A 5 9.39 -17.53 7.00
N THR A 6 9.20 -16.22 7.05
CA THR A 6 10.11 -15.27 6.43
C THR A 6 11.37 -14.99 7.23
N ASP A 7 11.45 -15.48 8.49
CA ASP A 7 12.61 -15.24 9.37
C ASP A 7 12.79 -16.39 10.37
N GLU A 8 13.64 -17.35 10.03
CA GLU A 8 14.38 -18.10 11.05
C GLU A 8 15.59 -17.26 11.48
N GLY A 9 15.47 -16.55 12.60
CA GLY A 9 16.63 -16.31 13.43
C GLY A 9 17.21 -14.93 13.64
N GLU A 10 16.65 -13.81 13.14
CA GLU A 10 17.13 -12.50 13.61
C GLU A 10 16.05 -11.75 14.39
N CYS A 11 16.19 -11.75 15.70
CA CYS A 11 15.49 -10.83 16.58
C CYS A 11 16.07 -9.42 16.31
N ILE A 12 15.37 -8.60 15.52
CA ILE A 12 15.72 -7.19 15.37
C ILE A 12 15.43 -6.55 16.74
N VAL A 13 16.49 -6.33 17.49
CA VAL A 13 16.46 -5.62 18.79
C VAL A 13 16.68 -4.14 18.48
N GLY A 14 15.77 -3.28 18.92
CA GLY A 14 15.91 -1.84 18.84
C GLY A 14 15.02 -1.19 17.79
N ARG A 15 15.54 -0.85 16.61
CA ARG A 15 14.84 0.00 15.64
C ARG A 15 14.48 -0.75 14.38
N VAL A 16 13.23 -0.57 13.91
CA VAL A 16 12.72 -1.06 12.63
C VAL A 16 12.53 0.10 11.67
N ARG A 17 13.05 -0.01 10.46
CA ARG A 17 13.00 1.03 9.43
C ARG A 17 12.34 0.52 8.18
N TRP A 18 11.58 1.38 7.49
CA TRP A 18 10.94 1.03 6.24
C TRP A 18 10.98 2.14 5.21
N LEU A 19 10.92 1.70 3.94
CA LEU A 19 10.62 2.54 2.78
C LEU A 19 9.13 2.39 2.43
N HIS A 20 8.47 3.49 2.08
CA HIS A 20 7.13 3.46 1.51
C HIS A 20 7.08 4.32 0.26
N PHE A 21 6.71 3.73 -0.84
CA PHE A 21 6.56 4.36 -2.14
C PHE A 21 5.31 3.85 -2.87
N SER A 22 4.79 4.65 -3.79
CA SER A 22 3.58 4.37 -4.55
C SER A 22 3.63 5.01 -5.93
N ASP A 23 2.69 4.65 -6.80
CA ASP A 23 2.40 5.37 -8.02
C ASP A 23 3.66 5.57 -8.90
N LEU A 24 4.34 4.46 -9.15
CA LEU A 24 5.57 4.41 -9.95
C LEU A 24 5.29 4.73 -11.42
N HIS A 25 4.13 4.32 -11.95
CA HIS A 25 3.72 4.52 -13.34
C HIS A 25 4.83 4.21 -14.36
N LEU A 26 5.51 3.08 -14.17
CA LEU A 26 6.61 2.66 -15.04
C LEU A 26 6.11 2.44 -16.47
N GLY A 27 6.89 2.91 -17.44
CA GLY A 27 6.50 2.95 -18.84
C GLY A 27 6.10 4.35 -19.32
N ASN A 28 5.87 5.31 -18.40
CA ASN A 28 5.65 6.72 -18.74
C ASN A 28 6.95 7.54 -18.56
N ASP A 29 7.94 7.28 -19.43
CA ASP A 29 9.25 7.92 -19.37
C ASP A 29 9.43 9.01 -20.45
N LYS A 30 8.33 9.61 -20.90
CA LYS A 30 8.37 10.61 -21.97
C LYS A 30 9.09 11.90 -21.53
N ALA A 31 8.85 12.34 -20.29
CA ALA A 31 9.49 13.52 -19.74
C ALA A 31 10.94 13.21 -19.31
N THR A 32 11.87 14.08 -19.71
CA THR A 32 13.29 13.95 -19.31
C THR A 32 13.45 14.01 -17.79
N GLU A 33 12.68 14.87 -17.14
CA GLU A 33 12.70 15.04 -15.68
C GLU A 33 12.27 13.76 -14.94
N THR A 34 11.22 13.08 -15.42
CA THR A 34 10.78 11.78 -14.85
C THR A 34 11.92 10.74 -14.93
N ARG A 35 12.60 10.66 -16.07
CA ARG A 35 13.73 9.74 -16.23
C ARG A 35 14.88 10.07 -15.29
N LEU A 36 15.19 11.35 -15.13
CA LEU A 36 16.23 11.82 -14.23
C LEU A 36 15.89 11.48 -12.77
N MET A 37 14.71 11.84 -12.34
CA MET A 37 14.18 11.55 -11.02
C MET A 37 14.26 10.06 -10.65
N ARG A 38 13.81 9.19 -11.57
CA ARG A 38 13.86 7.73 -11.38
C ARG A 38 15.28 7.18 -11.35
N ARG A 39 16.18 7.72 -12.16
CA ARG A 39 17.58 7.32 -12.18
C ARG A 39 18.28 7.66 -10.87
N GLU A 40 17.98 8.82 -10.29
CA GLU A 40 18.63 9.33 -9.09
C GLU A 40 18.01 8.75 -7.78
N LEU A 41 16.78 8.21 -7.83
CA LEU A 41 16.11 7.70 -6.63
C LEU A 41 16.91 6.60 -5.91
N PRO A 42 17.40 5.54 -6.58
CA PRO A 42 18.19 4.51 -5.90
C PRO A 42 19.49 5.06 -5.30
N GLU A 43 20.17 5.96 -5.98
CA GLU A 43 21.40 6.60 -5.48
C GLU A 43 21.12 7.44 -4.24
N TYR A 44 20.00 8.17 -4.25
CA TYR A 44 19.57 8.96 -3.10
C TYR A 44 19.22 8.07 -1.90
N ILE A 45 18.46 6.99 -2.11
CA ILE A 45 18.12 6.02 -1.03
C ILE A 45 19.39 5.44 -0.44
N ALA A 46 20.35 5.00 -1.25
CA ALA A 46 21.64 4.49 -0.79
C ALA A 46 22.43 5.57 -0.02
N GLY A 47 22.34 6.82 -0.46
CA GLY A 47 22.97 7.99 0.18
C GLY A 47 22.40 8.36 1.56
N LEU A 48 21.21 7.83 1.93
CA LEU A 48 20.67 7.99 3.28
C LEU A 48 21.50 7.25 4.34
N ASN A 49 22.39 6.33 3.92
CA ASN A 49 23.24 5.52 4.80
C ASN A 49 22.48 4.82 5.93
N ARG A 50 21.29 4.31 5.61
CA ARG A 50 20.42 3.58 6.51
C ARG A 50 20.05 2.24 5.88
N ASN A 51 20.07 1.18 6.70
CA ASN A 51 19.49 -0.10 6.30
C ASN A 51 18.00 -0.07 6.61
N PHE A 52 17.19 -0.45 5.66
CA PHE A 52 15.76 -0.60 5.85
C PHE A 52 15.41 -2.08 6.01
N ASP A 53 14.53 -2.37 6.96
CA ASP A 53 14.08 -3.73 7.24
C ASP A 53 12.95 -4.15 6.31
N TYR A 54 12.14 -3.20 5.87
CA TYR A 54 10.96 -3.41 5.03
C TYR A 54 10.84 -2.38 3.91
N ALA A 55 10.20 -2.80 2.82
CA ALA A 55 9.76 -1.89 1.76
C ALA A 55 8.29 -2.16 1.46
N PHE A 56 7.50 -1.08 1.33
CA PHE A 56 6.09 -1.10 1.02
C PHE A 56 5.83 -0.35 -0.28
N CYS A 57 5.13 -1.02 -1.21
CA CYS A 57 4.69 -0.43 -2.47
C CYS A 57 3.16 -0.47 -2.52
N THR A 58 2.54 0.68 -2.52
CA THR A 58 1.08 0.79 -2.45
C THR A 58 0.41 0.98 -3.81
N GLY A 59 0.95 0.31 -4.85
CA GLY A 59 0.28 0.13 -6.14
C GLY A 59 0.70 1.10 -7.23
N ASP A 60 0.02 0.99 -8.36
CA ASP A 60 0.25 1.74 -9.60
C ASP A 60 1.70 1.62 -10.08
N ILE A 61 2.16 0.36 -10.19
CA ILE A 61 3.53 0.03 -10.59
C ILE A 61 3.77 0.41 -12.05
N LYS A 62 2.81 0.10 -12.93
CA LYS A 62 2.88 0.40 -14.35
C LYS A 62 1.94 1.53 -14.74
N GLU A 63 2.22 2.15 -15.88
CA GLU A 63 1.33 3.13 -16.49
C GLU A 63 0.00 2.51 -16.92
N TRP A 64 -1.05 3.32 -16.96
CA TRP A 64 -2.36 2.94 -17.48
C TRP A 64 -2.25 2.33 -18.89
N ASN A 65 -2.91 1.20 -19.10
CA ASN A 65 -2.80 0.39 -20.32
C ASN A 65 -1.38 -0.09 -20.68
N GLY A 66 -0.40 0.10 -19.79
CA GLY A 66 0.94 -0.46 -19.94
C GLY A 66 0.97 -1.96 -19.63
N CYS A 67 2.13 -2.57 -19.85
CA CYS A 67 2.40 -3.95 -19.45
C CYS A 67 3.55 -3.99 -18.45
N TYR A 68 3.59 -5.04 -17.63
CA TYR A 68 4.75 -5.32 -16.81
C TYR A 68 5.90 -5.82 -17.66
N THR A 69 6.98 -5.06 -17.65
CA THR A 69 8.22 -5.41 -18.36
C THR A 69 9.29 -5.90 -17.39
N ASP A 70 10.38 -6.46 -17.89
CA ASP A 70 11.54 -6.76 -17.07
C ASP A 70 12.09 -5.52 -16.37
N ALA A 71 11.96 -4.35 -17.00
CA ALA A 71 12.36 -3.09 -16.40
C ALA A 71 11.57 -2.77 -15.11
N CYS A 72 10.28 -3.15 -15.01
CA CYS A 72 9.51 -2.98 -13.79
C CYS A 72 10.08 -3.84 -12.66
N VAL A 73 10.40 -5.10 -12.95
CA VAL A 73 11.02 -6.03 -12.00
C VAL A 73 12.38 -5.51 -11.54
N GLU A 74 13.22 -5.12 -12.47
CA GLU A 74 14.59 -4.67 -12.16
C GLU A 74 14.57 -3.33 -11.40
N TYR A 75 13.64 -2.44 -11.68
CA TYR A 75 13.54 -1.17 -10.97
C TYR A 75 13.14 -1.35 -9.49
N LEU A 76 12.17 -2.24 -9.20
CA LEU A 76 11.82 -2.56 -7.80
C LEU A 76 12.97 -3.26 -7.07
N LYS A 77 13.68 -4.18 -7.74
CA LYS A 77 14.89 -4.78 -7.18
C LYS A 77 15.97 -3.75 -6.88
N LEU A 78 16.13 -2.75 -7.75
CA LEU A 78 17.11 -1.69 -7.59
C LEU A 78 16.78 -0.79 -6.38
N ILE A 79 15.50 -0.42 -6.19
CA ILE A 79 15.04 0.31 -4.99
C ILE A 79 15.32 -0.50 -3.73
N CYS A 80 14.93 -1.78 -3.70
CA CYS A 80 15.17 -2.65 -2.56
C CYS A 80 16.67 -2.80 -2.26
N LYS A 81 17.49 -3.00 -3.29
CA LYS A 81 18.96 -3.08 -3.16
C LYS A 81 19.55 -1.80 -2.59
N ALA A 82 19.08 -0.65 -3.05
CA ALA A 82 19.54 0.66 -2.57
C ALA A 82 19.23 0.88 -1.09
N GLY A 83 18.07 0.41 -0.62
CA GLY A 83 17.66 0.44 0.79
C GLY A 83 18.17 -0.75 1.61
N MET A 84 18.92 -1.68 1.00
CA MET A 84 19.38 -2.94 1.62
C MET A 84 18.24 -3.85 2.11
N VAL A 85 17.05 -3.73 1.48
CA VAL A 85 15.87 -4.54 1.82
C VAL A 85 15.91 -5.87 1.06
N PRO A 86 15.83 -7.01 1.73
CA PRO A 86 15.62 -8.30 1.05
C PRO A 86 14.28 -8.32 0.31
N LEU A 87 14.23 -8.95 -0.88
CA LEU A 87 12.97 -9.03 -1.64
C LEU A 87 11.85 -9.79 -0.89
N THR A 88 12.20 -10.67 0.01
CA THR A 88 11.24 -11.35 0.91
C THR A 88 10.51 -10.38 1.84
N ARG A 89 11.09 -9.20 2.06
CA ARG A 89 10.54 -8.12 2.90
C ARG A 89 9.99 -6.94 2.08
N LEU A 90 9.81 -7.13 0.78
CA LEU A 90 9.04 -6.22 -0.08
C LEU A 90 7.57 -6.65 -0.07
N PHE A 91 6.68 -5.73 0.31
CA PHE A 91 5.24 -5.92 0.36
C PHE A 91 4.55 -4.97 -0.61
N ILE A 92 3.65 -5.50 -1.42
CA ILE A 92 3.04 -4.76 -2.54
C ILE A 92 1.52 -4.98 -2.48
N VAL A 93 0.74 -3.97 -2.80
CA VAL A 93 -0.69 -4.10 -3.12
C VAL A 93 -0.94 -3.59 -4.53
N PRO A 94 -1.96 -4.07 -5.26
CA PRO A 94 -2.28 -3.54 -6.57
C PRO A 94 -2.86 -2.12 -6.49
N GLY A 95 -2.56 -1.29 -7.50
CA GLY A 95 -3.24 -0.03 -7.76
C GLY A 95 -4.21 -0.16 -8.93
N ASN A 96 -4.96 0.91 -9.21
CA ASN A 96 -5.95 0.87 -10.29
C ASN A 96 -5.33 0.74 -11.68
N HIS A 97 -4.10 1.21 -11.89
CA HIS A 97 -3.36 0.98 -13.14
C HIS A 97 -2.88 -0.46 -13.27
N ASP A 98 -2.83 -1.21 -12.18
CA ASP A 98 -2.43 -2.62 -12.17
C ASP A 98 -3.59 -3.56 -12.51
N VAL A 99 -4.84 -3.06 -12.50
CA VAL A 99 -6.06 -3.82 -12.81
C VAL A 99 -6.48 -3.60 -14.26
N LYS A 100 -6.71 -4.69 -14.98
CA LYS A 100 -7.34 -4.65 -16.31
C LYS A 100 -8.85 -4.69 -16.20
N VAL A 101 -9.52 -3.81 -16.92
CA VAL A 101 -10.96 -3.88 -17.14
C VAL A 101 -11.21 -4.83 -18.32
N THR A 102 -11.55 -6.09 -18.05
CA THR A 102 -11.38 -7.16 -19.02
C THR A 102 -12.64 -7.63 -19.74
N ASN A 103 -13.79 -7.69 -19.08
CA ASN A 103 -14.97 -8.29 -19.69
C ASN A 103 -16.29 -7.71 -19.14
N SER A 104 -17.41 -8.01 -19.85
CA SER A 104 -18.75 -7.58 -19.47
C SER A 104 -19.21 -8.21 -18.16
N GLU A 105 -18.84 -9.47 -17.89
CA GLU A 105 -19.23 -10.21 -16.69
C GLU A 105 -18.67 -9.54 -15.41
N ARG A 106 -17.37 -9.21 -15.41
CA ARG A 106 -16.75 -8.47 -14.30
C ARG A 106 -17.40 -7.09 -14.10
N LYS A 107 -17.72 -6.39 -15.21
CA LYS A 107 -18.40 -5.10 -15.14
C LYS A 107 -19.80 -5.22 -14.53
N GLU A 108 -20.61 -6.16 -15.01
CA GLU A 108 -21.96 -6.41 -14.48
C GLU A 108 -21.91 -6.78 -12.99
N LEU A 109 -20.94 -7.57 -12.59
CA LEU A 109 -20.73 -7.95 -11.19
C LEU A 109 -20.38 -6.72 -10.34
N ILE A 110 -19.45 -5.88 -10.80
CA ILE A 110 -19.10 -4.64 -10.10
C ILE A 110 -20.32 -3.75 -9.94
N ASP A 111 -21.12 -3.57 -10.99
CA ASP A 111 -22.34 -2.77 -10.93
C ASP A 111 -23.34 -3.32 -9.90
N LYS A 112 -23.49 -4.65 -9.80
CA LYS A 112 -24.36 -5.30 -8.79
C LYS A 112 -23.84 -5.13 -7.35
N LEU A 113 -22.52 -5.24 -7.15
CA LEU A 113 -21.91 -5.15 -5.83
C LEU A 113 -21.90 -3.71 -5.29
N THR A 114 -21.83 -2.73 -6.17
CA THR A 114 -21.73 -1.31 -5.81
C THR A 114 -23.05 -0.55 -5.89
N ASP A 115 -24.15 -1.20 -6.32
CA ASP A 115 -25.47 -0.61 -6.31
C ASP A 115 -26.07 -0.68 -4.91
N TRP A 116 -26.17 0.46 -4.26
CA TRP A 116 -26.72 0.62 -2.90
C TRP A 116 -28.21 0.20 -2.78
N ASN A 117 -28.96 0.10 -3.87
CA ASN A 117 -30.34 -0.40 -3.90
C ASN A 117 -30.40 -1.91 -4.10
N SER A 118 -29.29 -2.55 -4.42
CA SER A 118 -29.23 -3.97 -4.65
C SER A 118 -29.17 -4.74 -3.34
N SER A 119 -29.92 -5.83 -3.22
CA SER A 119 -29.75 -6.81 -2.16
C SER A 119 -28.67 -7.85 -2.45
N TYR A 120 -27.91 -7.67 -3.53
CA TYR A 120 -26.89 -8.64 -3.96
C TYR A 120 -25.73 -8.74 -2.99
N TYR A 121 -25.31 -7.60 -2.44
CA TYR A 121 -24.26 -7.50 -1.45
C TYR A 121 -24.61 -6.48 -0.39
N THR A 122 -24.52 -6.90 0.87
CA THR A 122 -24.71 -6.02 2.03
C THR A 122 -23.46 -6.15 2.93
N PRO A 123 -22.65 -5.12 3.09
CA PRO A 123 -21.39 -5.21 3.83
C PRO A 123 -21.51 -5.79 5.25
N ALA A 124 -22.60 -5.45 5.96
CA ALA A 124 -22.83 -5.93 7.33
C ALA A 124 -23.24 -7.41 7.42
N GLU A 125 -23.72 -8.01 6.35
CA GLU A 125 -24.33 -9.34 6.37
C GLU A 125 -23.53 -10.36 5.54
N GLY A 126 -22.64 -9.87 4.66
CA GLY A 126 -22.22 -10.73 3.59
C GLY A 126 -20.77 -10.74 3.19
N ASN A 127 -20.39 -11.91 2.80
CA ASN A 127 -19.20 -12.15 2.02
C ASN A 127 -19.54 -12.07 0.54
N ILE A 128 -18.67 -11.45 -0.24
CA ILE A 128 -18.65 -11.65 -1.69
C ILE A 128 -18.36 -13.13 -1.91
N SER A 129 -19.14 -13.81 -2.76
CA SER A 129 -18.96 -15.22 -3.00
C SER A 129 -17.57 -15.54 -3.57
N GLU A 130 -17.05 -16.75 -3.32
CA GLU A 130 -15.78 -17.18 -3.90
C GLU A 130 -15.77 -17.16 -5.43
N SER A 131 -16.94 -17.42 -6.07
CA SER A 131 -17.09 -17.34 -7.52
C SER A 131 -16.96 -15.90 -8.01
N ASP A 132 -17.57 -14.95 -7.28
CA ASP A 132 -17.51 -13.53 -7.63
C ASP A 132 -16.09 -12.98 -7.40
N ILE A 133 -15.45 -13.36 -6.30
CA ILE A 133 -14.03 -13.00 -6.05
C ILE A 133 -13.16 -13.48 -7.22
N ARG A 134 -13.35 -14.69 -7.73
CA ARG A 134 -12.61 -15.18 -8.88
C ARG A 134 -12.79 -14.31 -10.12
N ILE A 135 -14.03 -13.93 -10.42
CA ILE A 135 -14.36 -13.03 -11.56
C ILE A 135 -13.67 -11.66 -11.35
N LEU A 136 -13.76 -11.10 -10.15
CA LEU A 136 -13.13 -9.82 -9.84
C LEU A 136 -11.60 -9.88 -9.99
N LYS A 137 -10.98 -10.94 -9.49
CA LYS A 137 -9.52 -11.14 -9.53
C LYS A 137 -8.97 -11.43 -10.94
N GLU A 138 -9.80 -11.79 -11.92
CA GLU A 138 -9.36 -11.89 -13.32
C GLU A 138 -8.73 -10.60 -13.84
N GLY A 139 -9.21 -9.44 -13.37
CA GLY A 139 -8.61 -8.14 -13.70
C GLY A 139 -7.17 -7.98 -13.24
N GLU A 140 -6.72 -8.76 -12.27
CA GLU A 140 -5.40 -8.67 -11.67
C GLU A 140 -4.44 -9.79 -12.13
N ASN A 141 -4.83 -10.62 -13.07
CA ASN A 141 -3.99 -11.74 -13.54
C ASN A 141 -2.59 -11.31 -13.97
N ASP A 142 -2.46 -10.16 -14.65
CA ASP A 142 -1.16 -9.63 -15.06
C ASP A 142 -0.34 -9.18 -13.84
N PHE A 143 -0.98 -8.56 -12.85
CA PHE A 143 -0.34 -8.18 -11.59
C PHE A 143 0.14 -9.42 -10.82
N ILE A 144 -0.70 -10.45 -10.68
CA ILE A 144 -0.32 -11.71 -10.01
C ILE A 144 0.84 -12.39 -10.73
N ASN A 145 0.87 -12.38 -12.06
CA ASN A 145 1.98 -12.90 -12.84
C ASN A 145 3.27 -12.08 -12.64
N PHE A 146 3.13 -10.76 -12.53
CA PHE A 146 4.25 -9.89 -12.19
C PHE A 146 4.80 -10.19 -10.79
N ILE A 147 3.94 -10.35 -9.79
CA ILE A 147 4.34 -10.76 -8.43
C ILE A 147 5.05 -12.12 -8.46
N ARG A 148 4.53 -13.08 -9.24
CA ARG A 148 5.17 -14.40 -9.39
C ARG A 148 6.60 -14.29 -9.93
N LYS A 149 6.81 -13.39 -10.87
CA LYS A 149 8.15 -13.13 -11.45
C LYS A 149 9.08 -12.43 -10.47
N LEU A 150 8.55 -11.47 -9.69
CA LEU A 150 9.35 -10.65 -8.79
C LEU A 150 9.63 -11.36 -7.45
N LEU A 151 8.62 -11.96 -6.83
CA LEU A 151 8.64 -12.48 -5.46
C LEU A 151 8.47 -14.00 -5.36
N GLY A 152 8.24 -14.68 -6.49
CA GLY A 152 8.07 -16.13 -6.54
C GLY A 152 6.61 -16.59 -6.46
N THR A 153 6.42 -17.90 -6.72
CA THR A 153 5.08 -18.51 -6.87
C THR A 153 4.30 -18.48 -5.55
N GLU A 154 4.94 -18.84 -4.47
CA GLU A 154 4.29 -18.90 -3.14
C GLU A 154 3.69 -17.55 -2.72
N ARG A 155 4.44 -16.46 -2.92
CA ARG A 155 3.94 -15.12 -2.64
C ARG A 155 2.80 -14.74 -3.59
N ALA A 156 2.88 -15.09 -4.86
CA ALA A 156 1.85 -14.79 -5.86
C ALA A 156 0.51 -15.47 -5.56
N GLU A 157 0.52 -16.70 -5.02
CA GLU A 157 -0.70 -17.42 -4.67
C GLU A 157 -1.50 -16.71 -3.55
N MET A 158 -0.86 -15.91 -2.70
CA MET A 158 -1.58 -15.13 -1.69
C MET A 158 -2.47 -14.06 -2.32
N TYR A 159 -2.09 -13.52 -3.47
CA TYR A 159 -2.85 -12.48 -4.19
C TYR A 159 -4.07 -13.01 -4.94
N THR A 160 -4.33 -14.31 -4.91
CA THR A 160 -5.61 -14.86 -5.39
C THR A 160 -6.76 -14.57 -4.42
N LYS A 161 -6.45 -14.28 -3.17
CA LYS A 161 -7.39 -13.76 -2.18
C LYS A 161 -7.52 -12.24 -2.31
N PRO A 162 -8.67 -11.63 -1.96
CA PRO A 162 -8.80 -10.17 -1.94
C PRO A 162 -7.96 -9.55 -0.82
N HIS A 163 -7.90 -10.21 0.34
CA HIS A 163 -7.11 -9.75 1.47
C HIS A 163 -6.34 -10.91 2.09
N PHE A 164 -5.18 -10.60 2.64
CA PHE A 164 -4.36 -11.59 3.34
C PHE A 164 -3.36 -10.91 4.28
N VAL A 165 -2.87 -11.65 5.24
CA VAL A 165 -1.86 -11.19 6.20
C VAL A 165 -0.55 -11.96 6.03
N VAL A 166 0.57 -11.23 6.05
CA VAL A 166 1.91 -11.81 6.23
C VAL A 166 2.39 -11.50 7.63
N LYS A 167 2.68 -12.55 8.40
CA LYS A 167 3.17 -12.41 9.78
C LYS A 167 4.69 -12.31 9.75
N THR A 168 5.23 -11.20 10.24
CA THR A 168 6.66 -11.03 10.45
C THR A 168 7.02 -11.21 11.93
N ALA A 169 8.29 -11.11 12.27
CA ALA A 169 8.69 -11.17 13.67
C ALA A 169 8.09 -10.01 14.50
N GLN A 170 7.97 -8.81 13.91
CA GLN A 170 7.56 -7.57 14.58
C GLN A 170 6.10 -7.19 14.33
N PHE A 171 5.57 -7.44 13.12
CA PHE A 171 4.30 -6.92 12.66
C PHE A 171 3.42 -7.97 11.98
N ASN A 172 2.12 -7.71 11.96
CA ASN A 172 1.24 -8.22 10.93
C ASN A 172 1.25 -7.23 9.77
N ILE A 173 1.47 -7.70 8.55
CA ILE A 173 1.36 -6.89 7.33
C ILE A 173 0.08 -7.31 6.61
N LEU A 174 -0.96 -6.51 6.76
CA LEU A 174 -2.28 -6.76 6.18
C LEU A 174 -2.37 -6.14 4.79
N HIS A 175 -2.47 -6.98 3.76
CA HIS A 175 -2.69 -6.56 2.38
C HIS A 175 -4.18 -6.48 2.13
N VAL A 176 -4.67 -5.31 1.78
CA VAL A 176 -6.07 -5.08 1.42
C VAL A 176 -6.15 -4.62 -0.03
N ASP A 177 -6.78 -5.43 -0.84
CA ASP A 177 -7.07 -5.09 -2.22
C ASP A 177 -8.21 -4.06 -2.27
N SER A 178 -7.84 -2.80 -2.25
CA SER A 178 -8.79 -1.70 -2.36
C SER A 178 -9.24 -1.42 -3.80
N THR A 179 -8.65 -2.15 -4.78
CA THR A 179 -8.97 -2.03 -6.19
C THR A 179 -9.86 -3.17 -6.71
N LEU A 180 -10.33 -4.06 -5.82
CA LEU A 180 -11.09 -5.27 -6.14
C LEU A 180 -12.27 -4.99 -7.09
N THR A 181 -13.05 -3.95 -6.83
CA THR A 181 -14.17 -3.53 -7.67
C THR A 181 -13.85 -2.31 -8.55
N TYR A 182 -12.55 -2.05 -8.81
CA TYR A 182 -12.18 -1.00 -9.75
C TYR A 182 -12.65 -1.35 -11.16
N GLY A 183 -13.29 -0.39 -11.84
CA GLY A 183 -13.82 -0.55 -13.20
C GLY A 183 -13.73 0.74 -13.99
N GLN A 184 -13.73 0.63 -15.33
CA GLN A 184 -13.64 1.79 -16.21
C GLN A 184 -14.76 2.79 -15.96
N GLY A 185 -14.38 4.06 -15.78
CA GLY A 185 -15.33 5.16 -15.53
C GLY A 185 -15.78 5.29 -14.08
N ARG A 186 -15.29 4.45 -13.18
CA ARG A 186 -15.60 4.51 -11.75
C ARG A 186 -14.35 4.95 -10.98
N ASN A 187 -14.45 6.10 -10.35
CA ASN A 187 -13.34 6.70 -9.57
C ASN A 187 -13.59 6.68 -8.07
N ARG A 188 -14.77 6.24 -7.63
CA ARG A 188 -15.19 6.16 -6.22
C ARG A 188 -16.25 5.06 -6.06
N ASP A 189 -16.74 4.92 -4.84
CA ASP A 189 -17.78 3.96 -4.46
C ASP A 189 -17.36 2.50 -4.69
N PHE A 190 -16.13 2.19 -4.26
CA PHE A 190 -15.61 0.84 -4.30
C PHE A 190 -16.15 -0.03 -3.16
N VAL A 191 -16.16 -1.33 -3.41
CA VAL A 191 -16.43 -2.37 -2.43
C VAL A 191 -15.19 -3.25 -2.37
N ILE A 192 -14.74 -3.60 -1.18
CA ILE A 192 -13.57 -4.45 -0.96
C ILE A 192 -13.93 -5.82 -0.42
N GLY A 193 -15.15 -5.98 0.13
CA GLY A 193 -15.59 -7.21 0.79
C GLY A 193 -15.20 -7.23 2.26
N SER A 194 -15.97 -6.52 3.10
CA SER A 194 -15.72 -6.40 4.54
C SER A 194 -15.65 -7.74 5.27
N GLY A 195 -16.40 -8.77 4.81
CA GLY A 195 -16.30 -10.12 5.37
C GLY A 195 -14.93 -10.77 5.10
N ALA A 196 -14.42 -10.68 3.88
CA ALA A 196 -13.07 -11.16 3.57
C ALA A 196 -11.98 -10.39 4.32
N LEU A 197 -12.23 -9.10 4.61
CA LEU A 197 -11.33 -8.31 5.47
C LEU A 197 -11.33 -8.83 6.90
N LEU A 198 -12.51 -9.17 7.46
CA LEU A 198 -12.62 -9.77 8.78
C LEU A 198 -11.85 -11.10 8.85
N ASP A 199 -12.02 -11.97 7.86
CA ASP A 199 -11.28 -13.25 7.79
C ASP A 199 -9.76 -13.03 7.80
N ALA A 200 -9.27 -12.03 7.07
CA ALA A 200 -7.85 -11.69 7.07
C ALA A 200 -7.37 -11.09 8.41
N LEU A 201 -8.21 -10.29 9.07
CA LEU A 201 -7.92 -9.74 10.40
C LEU A 201 -7.84 -10.84 11.47
N ASP A 202 -8.71 -11.85 11.40
CA ASP A 202 -8.72 -13.01 12.31
C ASP A 202 -7.44 -13.86 12.14
N GLU A 203 -6.81 -13.82 10.97
CA GLU A 203 -5.50 -14.44 10.74
C GLU A 203 -4.35 -13.68 11.41
N CYS A 204 -4.50 -12.42 11.84
CA CYS A 204 -3.42 -11.66 12.45
C CYS A 204 -2.89 -12.33 13.73
N ALA A 205 -1.58 -12.30 13.92
CA ALA A 205 -0.98 -12.80 15.16
C ALA A 205 -1.39 -11.87 16.31
N PRO A 206 -1.90 -12.41 17.42
CA PRO A 206 -2.29 -11.61 18.58
C PRO A 206 -1.07 -10.88 19.16
N ASN A 207 -1.29 -9.73 19.77
CA ASN A 207 -0.28 -8.91 20.43
C ASN A 207 0.84 -8.38 19.53
N LYS A 208 0.66 -8.41 18.20
CA LYS A 208 1.54 -7.74 17.25
C LYS A 208 0.81 -6.58 16.58
N PRO A 209 1.44 -5.40 16.50
CA PRO A 209 0.85 -4.28 15.77
C PRO A 209 0.68 -4.63 14.29
N THR A 210 -0.38 -4.12 13.70
CA THR A 210 -0.70 -4.36 12.29
C THR A 210 -0.43 -3.13 11.44
N ILE A 211 0.32 -3.34 10.35
CA ILE A 211 0.48 -2.37 9.27
C ILE A 211 -0.51 -2.75 8.16
N LEU A 212 -1.39 -1.82 7.84
CA LEU A 212 -2.38 -1.97 6.79
C LEU A 212 -1.85 -1.36 5.48
N LEU A 213 -1.93 -2.11 4.39
CA LEU A 213 -1.56 -1.67 3.04
C LEU A 213 -2.78 -1.63 2.15
N THR A 214 -3.03 -0.48 1.51
CA THR A 214 -4.04 -0.30 0.47
C THR A 214 -3.47 0.57 -0.66
N HIS A 215 -4.12 0.60 -1.82
CA HIS A 215 -3.87 1.66 -2.80
C HIS A 215 -4.78 2.85 -2.56
N TYR A 216 -6.10 2.62 -2.55
CA TYR A 216 -7.06 3.65 -2.20
C TYR A 216 -7.19 3.83 -0.70
N SER A 217 -7.40 5.07 -0.26
CA SER A 217 -7.91 5.33 1.07
C SER A 217 -9.38 4.88 1.18
N PHE A 218 -9.88 4.67 2.39
CA PHE A 218 -11.28 4.26 2.58
C PHE A 218 -12.29 5.36 2.26
N ASP A 219 -11.83 6.58 2.00
CA ASP A 219 -12.65 7.67 1.47
C ASP A 219 -13.20 7.38 0.06
N PHE A 220 -12.62 6.39 -0.64
CA PHE A 220 -13.04 5.93 -1.96
C PHE A 220 -14.05 4.79 -1.93
N LEU A 221 -14.33 4.23 -0.76
CA LEU A 221 -15.33 3.16 -0.61
C LEU A 221 -16.76 3.71 -0.63
N THR A 222 -17.73 2.84 -0.95
CA THR A 222 -19.14 3.16 -0.68
C THR A 222 -19.32 3.48 0.80
N GLN A 223 -20.29 4.34 1.12
CA GLN A 223 -20.51 4.74 2.52
C GLN A 223 -20.81 3.53 3.43
N GLN A 224 -21.52 2.53 2.91
CA GLN A 224 -21.87 1.32 3.66
C GLN A 224 -20.63 0.47 3.94
N GLU A 225 -19.83 0.21 2.90
CA GLU A 225 -18.58 -0.54 3.03
C GLU A 225 -17.60 0.16 3.99
N ARG A 226 -17.44 1.45 3.84
CA ARG A 226 -16.61 2.26 4.71
C ARG A 226 -17.01 2.13 6.18
N ASN A 227 -18.32 2.23 6.48
CA ASN A 227 -18.81 2.11 7.84
C ASN A 227 -18.46 0.76 8.46
N GLU A 228 -18.59 -0.34 7.71
CA GLU A 228 -18.25 -1.67 8.19
C GLU A 228 -16.74 -1.86 8.36
N VAL A 229 -15.94 -1.43 7.38
CA VAL A 229 -14.47 -1.46 7.48
C VAL A 229 -13.99 -0.67 8.70
N GLU A 230 -14.53 0.51 8.92
CA GLU A 230 -14.17 1.32 10.09
C GLU A 230 -14.49 0.63 11.42
N LYS A 231 -15.66 -0.03 11.53
CA LYS A 231 -16.01 -0.85 12.72
C LYS A 231 -15.04 -2.01 12.93
N LEU A 232 -14.68 -2.72 11.86
CA LEU A 232 -13.71 -3.81 11.94
C LEU A 232 -12.36 -3.30 12.45
N LEU A 233 -11.86 -2.20 11.90
CA LEU A 233 -10.57 -1.64 12.31
C LEU A 233 -10.59 -1.06 13.72
N GLU A 234 -11.75 -0.62 14.24
CA GLU A 234 -11.90 -0.17 15.64
C GLU A 234 -11.60 -1.29 16.64
N SER A 235 -11.88 -2.53 16.30
CA SER A 235 -11.66 -3.70 17.16
C SER A 235 -10.27 -4.32 17.04
N THR A 236 -9.42 -3.82 16.14
CA THR A 236 -8.12 -4.42 15.81
C THR A 236 -6.94 -3.57 16.27
N ASP A 237 -5.73 -4.14 16.24
CA ASP A 237 -4.48 -3.44 16.58
C ASP A 237 -3.79 -2.85 15.34
N VAL A 238 -4.55 -2.25 14.43
CA VAL A 238 -3.99 -1.48 13.33
C VAL A 238 -3.39 -0.19 13.86
N GLN A 239 -2.09 0.00 13.61
CA GLN A 239 -1.32 1.14 14.11
C GLN A 239 -0.89 2.09 13.00
N LEU A 240 -0.64 1.55 11.81
CA LEU A 240 -0.18 2.29 10.66
C LEU A 240 -0.93 1.81 9.43
N TRP A 241 -1.39 2.75 8.64
CA TRP A 241 -2.02 2.52 7.35
C TRP A 241 -1.22 3.24 6.26
N LEU A 242 -0.71 2.49 5.29
CA LEU A 242 0.03 3.00 4.15
C LEU A 242 -0.84 2.92 2.89
N ALA A 243 -0.97 4.04 2.18
CA ALA A 243 -1.79 4.17 0.98
C ALA A 243 -1.08 4.97 -0.13
N GLY A 244 -1.66 4.98 -1.33
CA GLY A 244 -1.20 5.72 -2.51
C GLY A 244 -2.32 6.50 -3.19
N HIS A 245 -2.35 6.48 -4.52
CA HIS A 245 -3.39 6.96 -5.43
C HIS A 245 -3.51 8.48 -5.59
N GLU A 246 -3.58 9.26 -4.53
CA GLU A 246 -3.87 10.70 -4.63
C GLU A 246 -2.70 11.52 -5.16
N HIS A 247 -1.55 10.89 -5.36
CA HIS A 247 -0.31 11.51 -5.84
C HIS A 247 0.21 12.64 -4.93
N GLU A 248 -0.45 12.86 -3.81
CA GLU A 248 -0.06 13.83 -2.80
C GLU A 248 0.40 13.12 -1.53
N ASN A 249 1.30 13.76 -0.83
CA ASN A 249 1.71 13.26 0.47
C ASN A 249 0.70 13.72 1.52
N LEU A 250 0.08 12.77 2.20
CA LEU A 250 -0.85 13.03 3.29
C LEU A 250 -0.47 12.17 4.50
N ILE A 251 -0.38 12.83 5.64
CA ILE A 251 -0.22 12.16 6.92
C ILE A 251 -1.32 12.68 7.82
N ARG A 252 -2.23 11.80 8.23
CA ARG A 252 -3.35 12.16 9.09
C ARG A 252 -3.60 11.10 10.14
N ARG A 253 -4.14 11.51 11.28
CA ARG A 253 -4.59 10.59 12.32
C ARG A 253 -6.05 10.24 12.06
N GLN A 254 -6.33 8.97 11.89
CA GLN A 254 -7.67 8.46 11.71
C GLN A 254 -8.30 8.13 13.06
N ARG A 255 -9.41 8.83 13.40
CA ARG A 255 -10.20 8.60 14.62
C ARG A 255 -9.37 8.48 15.90
N GLU A 256 -8.27 9.23 15.98
CA GLU A 256 -7.33 9.18 17.11
C GLU A 256 -6.68 7.80 17.37
N LYS A 257 -6.87 6.82 16.49
CA LYS A 257 -6.45 5.45 16.71
C LYS A 257 -5.19 5.09 15.95
N PHE A 258 -5.16 5.29 14.66
CA PHE A 258 -4.02 4.92 13.81
C PHE A 258 -3.65 6.05 12.84
N TRP A 259 -2.45 5.96 12.29
CA TRP A 259 -1.96 6.92 11.33
C TRP A 259 -2.14 6.40 9.92
N GLU A 260 -2.75 7.20 9.07
CA GLU A 260 -2.78 7.03 7.63
C GLU A 260 -1.68 7.87 7.02
N CYS A 261 -0.83 7.21 6.21
CA CYS A 261 0.28 7.81 5.51
C CYS A 261 0.13 7.50 4.03
N GLN A 262 -0.14 8.51 3.22
CA GLN A 262 -0.18 8.39 1.77
C GLN A 262 1.18 8.81 1.22
N SER A 263 1.77 7.95 0.40
CA SER A 263 2.95 8.31 -0.39
C SER A 263 2.50 9.11 -1.61
N GLY A 264 3.29 10.11 -1.98
CA GLY A 264 3.11 10.75 -3.28
C GLY A 264 3.55 9.83 -4.43
N ASN A 265 3.44 10.34 -5.66
CA ASN A 265 3.82 9.57 -6.83
C ASN A 265 5.35 9.54 -7.07
N LEU A 266 5.82 8.54 -7.79
CA LEU A 266 7.17 8.47 -8.35
C LEU A 266 7.17 8.69 -9.87
N ALA A 267 6.20 9.49 -10.34
CA ALA A 267 6.11 9.99 -11.70
C ALA A 267 5.70 11.46 -11.66
N LEU A 268 6.40 12.32 -12.39
CA LEU A 268 6.07 13.73 -12.48
C LEU A 268 4.81 13.92 -13.34
N GLN A 269 3.65 13.73 -12.74
CA GLN A 269 2.36 13.85 -13.41
C GLN A 269 1.49 14.90 -12.72
N TYR A 270 0.66 15.56 -13.50
CA TYR A 270 -0.45 16.42 -13.02
C TYR A 270 -0.08 17.54 -12.04
N GLY A 271 1.19 18.01 -12.05
CA GLY A 271 1.63 19.07 -11.14
C GLY A 271 1.84 18.63 -9.68
N ALA A 272 1.62 17.36 -9.37
CA ALA A 272 1.92 16.81 -8.05
C ALA A 272 3.42 16.65 -7.85
N ARG A 273 3.86 16.82 -6.61
CA ARG A 273 5.26 16.63 -6.24
C ARG A 273 5.57 15.17 -6.05
N SER A 274 6.58 14.67 -6.77
CA SER A 274 7.05 13.31 -6.54
C SER A 274 7.70 13.18 -5.18
N CYS A 275 7.27 12.19 -4.40
CA CYS A 275 7.81 11.92 -3.07
C CYS A 275 7.63 10.46 -2.66
N PHE A 276 8.46 10.03 -1.73
CA PHE A 276 8.35 8.77 -1.00
C PHE A 276 8.55 9.02 0.49
N LEU A 277 8.24 8.03 1.31
CA LEU A 277 8.34 8.10 2.75
C LEU A 277 9.42 7.14 3.27
N THR A 278 10.08 7.53 4.35
CA THR A 278 10.79 6.60 5.21
C THR A 278 10.19 6.65 6.60
N GLY A 279 10.13 5.51 7.25
CA GLY A 279 9.68 5.42 8.62
C GLY A 279 10.69 4.67 9.51
N GLU A 280 10.68 5.00 10.78
CA GLU A 280 11.44 4.33 11.81
C GLU A 280 10.57 4.16 13.06
N LEU A 281 10.61 2.98 13.67
CA LEU A 281 10.00 2.67 14.95
C LEU A 281 11.07 2.14 15.88
N ASP A 282 11.23 2.80 17.01
CA ASP A 282 12.02 2.29 18.13
C ASP A 282 11.11 1.35 18.95
N LEU A 283 11.45 0.06 18.96
CA LEU A 283 10.65 -0.98 19.62
C LEU A 283 10.72 -0.90 21.16
N ASP A 284 11.76 -0.27 21.69
CA ASP A 284 11.97 -0.16 23.14
C ASP A 284 11.20 1.04 23.70
N THR A 285 11.26 2.18 23.01
CA THR A 285 10.64 3.42 23.46
C THR A 285 9.26 3.66 22.87
N GLY A 286 8.93 3.01 21.74
CA GLY A 286 7.74 3.28 20.94
C GLY A 286 7.81 4.59 20.15
N GLU A 287 8.97 5.26 20.13
CA GLU A 287 9.16 6.46 19.31
C GLU A 287 9.11 6.11 17.83
N ARG A 288 8.51 6.99 17.08
CA ARG A 288 8.33 6.83 15.62
C ARG A 288 8.76 8.09 14.93
N ILE A 289 9.48 7.90 13.84
CA ILE A 289 9.91 8.97 12.94
C ILE A 289 9.33 8.66 11.57
N LEU A 290 8.75 9.65 10.94
CA LEU A 290 8.32 9.58 9.55
C LEU A 290 8.95 10.74 8.82
N GLU A 291 9.61 10.45 7.70
CA GLU A 291 10.26 11.45 6.88
C GLU A 291 9.69 11.40 5.45
N VAL A 292 9.45 12.56 4.89
CA VAL A 292 9.03 12.73 3.50
C VAL A 292 10.23 13.15 2.69
N HIS A 293 10.53 12.42 1.62
CA HIS A 293 11.59 12.75 0.68
C HIS A 293 10.95 13.15 -0.65
N ALA A 294 11.28 14.34 -1.15
CA ALA A 294 10.66 14.89 -2.33
C ALA A 294 11.66 15.23 -3.43
N TRP A 295 11.20 15.14 -4.68
CA TRP A 295 11.95 15.61 -5.83
C TRP A 295 11.79 17.11 -6.01
N TYR A 296 12.90 17.78 -6.21
CA TYR A 296 12.96 19.21 -6.54
C TYR A 296 13.63 19.38 -7.89
N GLU A 297 12.93 20.01 -8.82
CA GLU A 297 13.50 20.33 -10.12
C GLU A 297 14.83 21.08 -9.95
N LYS A 298 15.86 20.66 -10.67
CA LYS A 298 17.23 21.22 -10.63
C LYS A 298 18.02 20.99 -9.32
N LYS A 299 17.42 20.41 -8.28
CA LYS A 299 18.09 20.14 -7.01
C LYS A 299 18.20 18.66 -6.68
N GLY A 300 17.38 17.83 -7.36
CA GLY A 300 17.32 16.40 -7.07
C GLY A 300 16.45 16.05 -5.85
N TRP A 301 16.62 14.84 -5.35
CA TRP A 301 15.96 14.36 -4.16
C TRP A 301 16.46 15.02 -2.89
N ALA A 302 15.56 15.37 -2.00
CA ALA A 302 15.90 15.94 -0.70
C ALA A 302 14.81 15.67 0.33
N LEU A 303 15.17 15.73 1.60
CA LEU A 303 14.21 15.69 2.70
C LEU A 303 13.25 16.89 2.57
N TYR A 304 11.95 16.58 2.62
CA TYR A 304 10.92 17.60 2.58
C TYR A 304 10.68 18.15 3.99
N PRO A 305 10.91 19.43 4.23
CA PRO A 305 10.89 19.98 5.59
C PRO A 305 9.50 20.06 6.21
N PHE A 306 8.43 19.83 5.43
CA PHE A 306 7.05 20.00 5.90
C PHE A 306 6.16 18.88 5.36
N ALA A 307 5.55 18.10 6.23
CA ALA A 307 4.43 17.23 5.89
C ALA A 307 3.12 18.02 6.09
N ARG A 308 2.20 17.98 5.14
CA ARG A 308 0.85 18.50 5.34
C ARG A 308 0.02 17.47 6.11
N THR A 309 -0.47 17.87 7.27
CA THR A 309 -1.61 17.20 7.89
C THR A 309 -2.89 17.90 7.43
N GLY A 310 -3.96 17.16 7.26
CA GLY A 310 -5.21 17.50 6.58
C GLY A 310 -5.98 18.79 6.91
N SER A 311 -5.33 19.83 7.44
CA SER A 311 -5.87 21.18 7.50
C SER A 311 -4.92 22.16 6.83
N GLU A 312 -5.43 23.14 6.12
CA GLU A 312 -4.65 24.16 5.40
C GLU A 312 -3.68 24.97 6.28
N ASN A 313 -3.81 24.87 7.60
CA ASN A 313 -3.04 25.64 8.58
C ASN A 313 -2.04 24.83 9.42
N ASP A 314 -2.05 23.52 9.35
CA ASP A 314 -1.13 22.69 10.14
C ASP A 314 0.17 22.44 9.37
N GLN A 315 1.10 23.37 9.49
CA GLN A 315 2.50 23.13 9.14
C GLN A 315 3.10 22.25 10.23
N ILE A 316 3.38 21.00 9.88
CA ILE A 316 3.99 20.08 10.83
C ILE A 316 5.45 19.90 10.47
N TYR A 317 6.34 20.22 11.42
CA TYR A 317 7.78 20.01 11.40
C TYR A 317 8.12 18.51 11.44
N PRO A 318 9.34 18.06 11.09
CA PRO A 318 9.72 16.66 11.13
C PRO A 318 9.32 16.04 12.46
N PHE A 319 8.40 15.07 12.41
CA PHE A 319 7.76 14.55 13.59
C PHE A 319 8.52 13.38 14.18
N ALA A 320 8.74 13.49 15.46
CA ALA A 320 8.61 12.32 16.30
C ALA A 320 7.10 12.10 16.56
N LEU A 321 6.46 11.23 15.79
CA LEU A 321 5.10 10.81 16.03
C LEU A 321 5.12 9.87 17.23
N ARG A 322 4.77 10.37 18.41
CA ARG A 322 4.45 9.51 19.56
C ARG A 322 3.08 8.90 19.29
N LEU A 323 3.04 7.70 18.77
CA LEU A 323 1.82 6.91 18.84
C LEU A 323 1.64 6.43 20.29
N PRO A 324 0.38 6.29 20.78
CA PRO A 324 0.16 5.78 22.13
C PRO A 324 0.95 4.49 22.30
N GLY A 325 1.75 4.43 23.37
CA GLY A 325 2.65 3.34 23.63
C GLY A 325 1.90 2.00 23.60
N ILE A 326 2.53 1.01 23.01
CA ILE A 326 2.13 -0.39 23.17
C ILE A 326 2.11 -0.63 24.68
N LYS A 327 0.93 -0.76 25.27
CA LYS A 327 0.81 -1.21 26.65
C LYS A 327 1.36 -2.64 26.67
N ARG A 328 2.48 -2.82 27.36
CA ARG A 328 2.98 -4.16 27.72
C ARG A 328 1.99 -4.88 28.61
#